data_63b2aa29a154709d8fe7094a5229bfe9
#
_entry.id   63b2aa29a154709d8fe7094a5229bfe9
#
_cell.length_a   1.000
_cell.length_b   1.000
_cell.length_c   1.000
_cell.angle_alpha   90.00
_cell.angle_beta   90.00
_cell.angle_gamma   90.00
#
_symmetry.space_group_name_H-M   'P 1'
#
loop_
_entity.id
_entity.type
_entity.pdbx_description
1 polymer ?
#
loop_
_entity_poly.entity_id
_entity_poly.type
_entity_poly.pdbx_seq_one_letter_code
_entity_poly.pdbx_strand_id
1 'polypeptide(L)'
;PTVIAKGYNIAAKKSLEFLDILSIDFNDQKSILKNIVRTAITGKGAETFREKFSDIIIESISQIQEDKKVDLNNIKIVKNKSNRIDDTELIKGIIIDKEKISIDMPSKVKDARIVLFSEALELKNPNETKISITSPNQLQEFADREEKILKDMVKKIKSAGNVIFCQKGIDDLVQYYLTKEKIYACRRIAKSDMESLSRATGGKIVSSLNEISEDDLGYAEIVEEVKHGDDTMTYVQGCKDPKAITILIHGSSDHVMDEMERAIKDGLGDVAAVIKDGKIVPGAGAIEIELAKRLRRFSNTLSGREQLAVQEFANALEFIPLTLAENAGLDPIDILTELKSRHDNDEINVGINIFNNKIEDSLEQGIIEPSRIKSQAISSATEV
;
A
#
# COMPACT_ATOMS: atom_id res chain seq x y z
N PRO A 1 -9.45 40.66 -4.01
CA PRO A 1 -9.33 39.18 -3.96
C PRO A 1 -9.37 38.55 -5.34
N THR A 2 -10.40 38.78 -6.17
CA THR A 2 -10.62 38.12 -7.47
C THR A 2 -9.45 38.24 -8.48
N VAL A 3 -8.77 39.39 -8.54
CA VAL A 3 -7.62 39.61 -9.46
C VAL A 3 -6.39 38.82 -8.98
N ILE A 4 -6.20 38.71 -7.67
CA ILE A 4 -5.10 37.92 -7.07
C ILE A 4 -5.35 36.42 -7.34
N ALA A 5 -6.55 35.93 -7.08
CA ALA A 5 -6.93 34.55 -7.36
C ALA A 5 -6.75 34.20 -8.86
N LYS A 6 -7.14 35.14 -9.76
CA LYS A 6 -6.89 34.98 -11.19
C LYS A 6 -5.39 34.90 -11.52
N GLY A 7 -4.55 35.72 -10.88
CA GLY A 7 -3.10 35.69 -11.03
C GLY A 7 -2.49 34.36 -10.55
N TYR A 8 -2.95 33.81 -9.41
CA TYR A 8 -2.51 32.49 -8.93
C TYR A 8 -2.94 31.37 -9.87
N ASN A 9 -4.16 31.38 -10.40
CA ASN A 9 -4.60 30.40 -11.41
C ASN A 9 -3.74 30.46 -12.70
N ILE A 10 -3.37 31.67 -13.15
CA ILE A 10 -2.47 31.84 -14.29
C ILE A 10 -1.08 31.24 -13.97
N ALA A 11 -0.55 31.56 -12.78
CA ALA A 11 0.74 31.06 -12.33
C ALA A 11 0.75 29.51 -12.23
N ALA A 12 -0.28 28.93 -11.62
CA ALA A 12 -0.41 27.48 -11.50
C ALA A 12 -0.47 26.79 -12.86
N LYS A 13 -1.31 27.28 -13.78
CA LYS A 13 -1.40 26.75 -15.14
C LYS A 13 -0.06 26.80 -15.86
N LYS A 14 0.64 27.95 -15.77
CA LYS A 14 1.97 28.10 -16.37
C LYS A 14 3.04 27.22 -15.72
N SER A 15 2.96 27.04 -14.39
CA SER A 15 3.85 26.10 -13.68
C SER A 15 3.67 24.67 -14.17
N LEU A 16 2.44 24.22 -14.39
CA LEU A 16 2.15 22.88 -14.90
C LEU A 16 2.67 22.71 -16.35
N GLU A 17 2.50 23.73 -17.22
CA GLU A 17 3.06 23.73 -18.58
C GLU A 17 4.61 23.64 -18.54
N PHE A 18 5.27 24.40 -17.67
CA PHE A 18 6.71 24.36 -17.51
C PHE A 18 7.20 23.06 -16.89
N LEU A 19 6.46 22.53 -15.92
CA LEU A 19 6.76 21.24 -15.29
C LEU A 19 6.74 20.10 -16.33
N ASP A 20 5.77 20.11 -17.24
CA ASP A 20 5.67 19.11 -18.30
C ASP A 20 6.88 19.18 -19.26
N ILE A 21 7.33 20.39 -19.59
CA ILE A 21 8.53 20.61 -20.44
C ILE A 21 9.82 20.19 -19.73
N LEU A 22 9.91 20.39 -18.42
CA LEU A 22 11.09 20.07 -17.60
C LEU A 22 11.13 18.59 -17.18
N SER A 23 10.00 17.90 -17.28
CA SER A 23 9.92 16.49 -16.93
C SER A 23 10.72 15.62 -17.89
N ILE A 24 11.39 14.62 -17.33
CA ILE A 24 12.21 13.65 -18.05
C ILE A 24 11.43 12.35 -18.16
N ASP A 25 11.45 11.72 -19.35
CA ASP A 25 10.80 10.44 -19.55
C ASP A 25 11.51 9.33 -18.76
N PHE A 26 10.72 8.55 -18.05
CA PHE A 26 11.20 7.42 -17.27
C PHE A 26 11.43 6.19 -18.18
N ASN A 27 12.64 5.67 -18.19
CA ASN A 27 13.07 4.55 -19.04
C ASN A 27 13.06 3.19 -18.30
N ASP A 28 12.14 2.96 -17.40
CA ASP A 28 11.91 1.70 -16.65
C ASP A 28 13.20 1.05 -16.06
N GLN A 29 14.14 1.88 -15.62
CA GLN A 29 15.37 1.42 -14.98
C GLN A 29 15.13 1.23 -13.48
N LYS A 30 15.38 0.02 -12.99
CA LYS A 30 15.25 -0.35 -11.57
C LYS A 30 16.08 0.56 -10.64
N SER A 31 17.23 1.06 -11.10
CA SER A 31 18.08 2.00 -10.36
C SER A 31 17.38 3.34 -10.12
N ILE A 32 16.62 3.84 -11.09
CA ILE A 32 15.86 5.09 -10.96
C ILE A 32 14.73 4.91 -9.95
N LEU A 33 13.99 3.79 -10.01
CA LEU A 33 12.96 3.49 -9.03
C LEU A 33 13.53 3.41 -7.61
N LYS A 34 14.71 2.80 -7.44
CA LYS A 34 15.39 2.75 -6.14
C LYS A 34 15.76 4.15 -5.62
N ASN A 35 16.22 5.03 -6.49
CA ASN A 35 16.53 6.41 -6.15
C ASN A 35 15.28 7.20 -5.75
N ILE A 36 14.16 7.00 -6.44
CA ILE A 36 12.87 7.63 -6.10
C ILE A 36 12.43 7.19 -4.70
N VAL A 37 12.49 5.90 -4.40
CA VAL A 37 12.15 5.40 -3.05
C VAL A 37 13.08 6.00 -2.00
N ARG A 38 14.39 6.04 -2.25
CA ARG A 38 15.37 6.64 -1.34
C ARG A 38 15.06 8.11 -1.05
N THR A 39 14.66 8.87 -2.07
CA THR A 39 14.23 10.26 -1.92
C THR A 39 12.96 10.36 -1.08
N ALA A 40 11.95 9.52 -1.36
CA ALA A 40 10.67 9.53 -0.69
C ALA A 40 10.73 9.22 0.82
N ILE A 41 11.66 8.35 1.25
CA ILE A 41 11.82 7.98 2.66
C ILE A 41 12.82 8.86 3.42
N THR A 42 13.54 9.75 2.76
CA THR A 42 14.48 10.67 3.41
C THR A 42 13.72 11.63 4.34
N GLY A 43 14.27 11.89 5.53
CA GLY A 43 13.67 12.78 6.54
C GLY A 43 12.56 12.15 7.39
N LYS A 44 12.33 10.83 7.27
CA LYS A 44 11.23 10.13 7.97
C LYS A 44 11.69 9.12 9.02
N GLY A 45 12.89 9.31 9.60
CA GLY A 45 13.43 8.40 10.60
C GLY A 45 13.77 6.99 10.10
N ALA A 46 13.65 6.76 8.79
CA ALA A 46 13.89 5.49 8.12
C ALA A 46 15.24 5.41 7.39
N GLU A 47 16.10 6.43 7.54
CA GLU A 47 17.37 6.56 6.81
C GLU A 47 18.29 5.36 7.00
N THR A 48 18.38 4.83 8.22
CA THR A 48 19.24 3.69 8.55
C THR A 48 18.82 2.43 7.77
N PHE A 49 17.54 2.30 7.44
CA PHE A 49 16.96 1.14 6.76
C PHE A 49 16.60 1.42 5.30
N ARG A 50 17.04 2.56 4.77
CA ARG A 50 16.69 3.06 3.43
C ARG A 50 16.92 2.05 2.32
N GLU A 51 18.05 1.34 2.34
CA GLU A 51 18.37 0.33 1.33
C GLU A 51 17.38 -0.83 1.38
N LYS A 52 17.15 -1.37 2.57
CA LYS A 52 16.24 -2.50 2.78
C LYS A 52 14.81 -2.16 2.39
N PHE A 53 14.31 -1.01 2.81
CA PHE A 53 12.94 -0.57 2.46
C PHE A 53 12.81 -0.30 0.96
N SER A 54 13.87 0.24 0.31
CA SER A 54 13.86 0.41 -1.13
C SER A 54 13.74 -0.92 -1.86
N ASP A 55 14.47 -1.95 -1.43
CA ASP A 55 14.40 -3.28 -2.03
C ASP A 55 13.02 -3.94 -1.81
N ILE A 56 12.47 -3.85 -0.58
CA ILE A 56 11.12 -4.36 -0.26
C ILE A 56 10.06 -3.67 -1.12
N ILE A 57 10.09 -2.34 -1.24
CA ILE A 57 9.11 -1.56 -2.00
C ILE A 57 9.16 -1.93 -3.48
N ILE A 58 10.37 -2.01 -4.06
CA ILE A 58 10.52 -2.35 -5.48
C ILE A 58 10.08 -3.78 -5.76
N GLU A 59 10.44 -4.74 -4.88
CA GLU A 59 10.00 -6.12 -5.03
C GLU A 59 8.48 -6.23 -4.89
N SER A 60 7.88 -5.52 -3.93
CA SER A 60 6.43 -5.45 -3.72
C SER A 60 5.70 -4.98 -4.97
N ILE A 61 6.15 -3.89 -5.56
CA ILE A 61 5.52 -3.34 -6.76
C ILE A 61 5.72 -4.27 -7.96
N SER A 62 6.93 -4.80 -8.15
CA SER A 62 7.21 -5.74 -9.25
C SER A 62 6.31 -6.98 -9.19
N GLN A 63 5.92 -7.43 -7.99
CA GLN A 63 5.08 -8.62 -7.81
C GLN A 63 3.61 -8.35 -8.16
N ILE A 64 3.09 -7.15 -7.87
CA ILE A 64 1.67 -6.82 -8.07
C ILE A 64 1.42 -6.04 -9.35
N GLN A 65 2.47 -5.59 -10.04
CA GLN A 65 2.36 -4.82 -11.26
C GLN A 65 1.72 -5.66 -12.37
N GLU A 66 0.71 -5.08 -13.01
CA GLU A 66 0.06 -5.62 -14.21
C GLU A 66 0.20 -4.58 -15.32
N ASP A 67 1.08 -4.84 -16.29
CA ASP A 67 1.48 -3.88 -17.33
C ASP A 67 1.99 -2.55 -16.71
N LYS A 68 1.31 -1.44 -17.00
CA LYS A 68 1.59 -0.09 -16.44
C LYS A 68 0.67 0.29 -15.29
N LYS A 69 -0.01 -0.67 -14.68
CA LYS A 69 -0.93 -0.42 -13.55
C LYS A 69 -0.41 -1.08 -12.29
N VAL A 70 -0.44 -0.32 -11.21
CA VAL A 70 -0.12 -0.80 -9.87
C VAL A 70 -1.29 -0.44 -8.96
N ASP A 71 -1.98 -1.45 -8.43
CA ASP A 71 -3.05 -1.25 -7.45
C ASP A 71 -2.48 -1.47 -6.05
N LEU A 72 -2.19 -0.37 -5.36
CA LEU A 72 -1.59 -0.40 -4.02
C LEU A 72 -2.50 -1.05 -2.96
N ASN A 73 -3.81 -1.22 -3.22
CA ASN A 73 -4.70 -1.96 -2.33
C ASN A 73 -4.34 -3.45 -2.23
N ASN A 74 -3.53 -3.94 -3.16
CA ASN A 74 -3.02 -5.31 -3.16
C ASN A 74 -1.79 -5.49 -2.24
N ILE A 75 -1.27 -4.42 -1.66
CA ILE A 75 -0.19 -4.47 -0.67
C ILE A 75 -0.78 -4.21 0.71
N LYS A 76 -0.87 -5.25 1.51
CA LYS A 76 -1.27 -5.14 2.92
C LYS A 76 -0.04 -4.79 3.76
N ILE A 77 -0.18 -3.84 4.67
CA ILE A 77 0.86 -3.53 5.66
C ILE A 77 0.37 -4.02 7.00
N VAL A 78 1.16 -4.86 7.65
CA VAL A 78 0.90 -5.40 8.98
C VAL A 78 2.03 -4.99 9.91
N LYS A 79 1.69 -4.59 11.13
CA LYS A 79 2.65 -4.19 12.16
C LYS A 79 2.82 -5.29 13.18
N ASN A 80 4.06 -5.56 13.53
CA ASN A 80 4.41 -6.51 14.59
C ASN A 80 5.39 -5.86 15.56
N LYS A 81 5.00 -5.83 16.84
CA LYS A 81 5.84 -5.27 17.89
C LYS A 81 7.01 -6.21 18.19
N SER A 82 8.20 -5.79 17.81
CA SER A 82 9.45 -6.50 18.07
C SER A 82 10.59 -5.50 18.26
N ASN A 83 11.70 -5.95 18.85
CA ASN A 83 12.83 -5.07 19.12
C ASN A 83 13.75 -4.84 17.89
N ARG A 84 13.45 -5.41 16.73
CA ARG A 84 14.32 -5.40 15.57
C ARG A 84 13.58 -4.93 14.31
N ILE A 85 13.82 -3.69 13.91
CA ILE A 85 13.31 -3.14 12.64
C ILE A 85 13.88 -3.91 11.44
N ASP A 86 15.10 -4.45 11.58
CA ASP A 86 15.74 -5.27 10.57
C ASP A 86 14.96 -6.54 10.20
N ASP A 87 14.00 -6.97 11.02
CA ASP A 87 13.17 -8.13 10.73
C ASP A 87 12.00 -7.79 9.78
N THR A 88 11.80 -6.49 9.46
CA THR A 88 10.79 -6.08 8.45
C THR A 88 11.01 -6.82 7.13
N GLU A 89 9.99 -7.48 6.62
CA GLU A 89 10.09 -8.38 5.46
C GLU A 89 8.87 -8.32 4.53
N LEU A 90 9.08 -8.77 3.30
CA LEU A 90 8.03 -8.98 2.32
C LEU A 90 7.55 -10.42 2.36
N ILE A 91 6.26 -10.61 2.62
CA ILE A 91 5.59 -11.91 2.62
C ILE A 91 4.88 -12.09 1.26
N LYS A 92 5.30 -13.10 0.48
CA LYS A 92 4.62 -13.52 -0.76
C LYS A 92 3.35 -14.28 -0.41
N GLY A 93 2.34 -13.54 0.01
CA GLY A 93 1.08 -14.03 0.53
C GLY A 93 0.42 -13.02 1.46
N ILE A 94 -0.55 -13.48 2.25
CA ILE A 94 -1.37 -12.59 3.08
C ILE A 94 -1.27 -13.00 4.55
N ILE A 95 -1.10 -11.98 5.40
CA ILE A 95 -1.28 -12.11 6.85
C ILE A 95 -2.68 -11.62 7.21
N ILE A 96 -3.41 -12.43 7.96
CA ILE A 96 -4.76 -12.12 8.44
C ILE A 96 -4.71 -11.99 9.95
N ASP A 97 -5.26 -10.89 10.45
CA ASP A 97 -5.45 -10.65 11.88
C ASP A 97 -6.65 -11.48 12.40
N LYS A 98 -6.49 -12.80 12.33
CA LYS A 98 -7.43 -13.80 12.86
C LYS A 98 -6.67 -15.05 13.24
N GLU A 99 -7.10 -15.63 14.36
CA GLU A 99 -6.67 -16.93 14.83
C GLU A 99 -7.54 -18.06 14.24
N LYS A 100 -7.06 -19.30 14.31
CA LYS A 100 -7.89 -20.48 14.03
C LYS A 100 -9.02 -20.59 15.04
N ILE A 101 -10.14 -21.15 14.64
CA ILE A 101 -11.37 -21.18 15.46
C ILE A 101 -11.31 -22.14 16.65
N SER A 102 -10.38 -23.11 16.65
CA SER A 102 -10.21 -24.05 17.76
C SER A 102 -8.73 -24.37 18.00
N ILE A 103 -8.34 -24.46 19.26
CA ILE A 103 -6.96 -24.77 19.66
C ILE A 103 -6.53 -26.16 19.18
N ASP A 104 -7.47 -27.09 19.04
CA ASP A 104 -7.22 -28.48 18.63
C ASP A 104 -7.02 -28.62 17.11
N MET A 105 -7.23 -27.56 16.33
CA MET A 105 -6.91 -27.54 14.90
C MET A 105 -5.39 -27.50 14.70
N PRO A 106 -4.90 -28.00 13.54
CA PRO A 106 -3.48 -27.94 13.22
C PRO A 106 -3.00 -26.49 13.21
N SER A 107 -1.87 -26.19 13.87
CA SER A 107 -1.29 -24.84 13.86
C SER A 107 -0.57 -24.52 12.54
N LYS A 108 -0.25 -25.56 11.75
CA LYS A 108 0.45 -25.44 10.48
C LYS A 108 -0.07 -26.48 9.49
N VAL A 109 -0.42 -26.00 8.31
CA VAL A 109 -0.85 -26.83 7.18
C VAL A 109 0.09 -26.59 6.02
N LYS A 110 0.68 -27.63 5.47
CA LYS A 110 1.51 -27.62 4.27
C LYS A 110 0.67 -28.01 3.06
N ASP A 111 1.07 -27.54 1.88
CA ASP A 111 0.36 -27.78 0.62
C ASP A 111 -1.14 -27.46 0.77
N ALA A 112 -1.39 -26.23 1.22
CA ALA A 112 -2.73 -25.79 1.58
C ALA A 112 -3.60 -25.60 0.33
N ARG A 113 -4.68 -26.36 0.26
CA ARG A 113 -5.81 -26.16 -0.66
C ARG A 113 -6.88 -25.38 0.08
N ILE A 114 -7.09 -24.13 -0.36
CA ILE A 114 -7.81 -23.12 0.39
C ILE A 114 -9.19 -22.91 -0.20
N VAL A 115 -10.23 -23.06 0.62
CA VAL A 115 -11.61 -22.70 0.31
C VAL A 115 -11.88 -21.30 0.86
N LEU A 116 -12.33 -20.38 -0.01
CA LEU A 116 -12.75 -19.03 0.36
C LEU A 116 -14.28 -18.97 0.32
N PHE A 117 -14.93 -18.90 1.48
CA PHE A 117 -16.37 -18.98 1.60
C PHE A 117 -17.01 -17.68 2.11
N SER A 118 -17.96 -17.12 1.36
CA SER A 118 -18.55 -15.81 1.68
C SER A 118 -19.78 -15.87 2.61
N GLU A 119 -20.42 -17.04 2.70
CA GLU A 119 -21.63 -17.21 3.52
C GLU A 119 -21.30 -17.83 4.88
N ALA A 120 -22.30 -17.89 5.77
CA ALA A 120 -22.15 -18.55 7.06
C ALA A 120 -22.23 -20.09 6.87
N LEU A 121 -21.39 -20.79 7.65
CA LEU A 121 -21.45 -22.25 7.78
C LEU A 121 -22.37 -22.62 8.95
N GLU A 122 -23.65 -22.45 8.75
CA GLU A 122 -24.71 -22.67 9.73
C GLU A 122 -25.98 -23.19 9.03
N LEU A 123 -26.88 -23.71 9.82
CA LEU A 123 -28.20 -24.07 9.30
C LEU A 123 -28.97 -22.80 8.90
N LYS A 124 -29.41 -22.72 7.66
CA LYS A 124 -30.29 -21.64 7.22
C LYS A 124 -31.65 -21.87 7.83
N ASN A 125 -32.01 -21.11 8.85
CA ASN A 125 -33.40 -21.07 9.35
C ASN A 125 -34.27 -20.39 8.30
N PRO A 126 -35.25 -21.09 7.72
CA PRO A 126 -36.24 -20.43 6.87
C PRO A 126 -37.06 -19.48 7.75
N ASN A 127 -36.93 -18.19 7.54
CA ASN A 127 -37.53 -17.13 8.36
C ASN A 127 -39.06 -17.19 8.51
N GLU A 128 -39.74 -18.12 7.83
CA GLU A 128 -41.20 -18.15 7.78
C GLU A 128 -41.82 -19.55 8.07
N THR A 129 -41.05 -20.59 8.32
CA THR A 129 -41.60 -21.93 8.58
C THR A 129 -41.56 -22.27 10.06
N LYS A 130 -42.71 -22.19 10.74
CA LYS A 130 -42.87 -22.72 12.08
C LYS A 130 -43.09 -24.22 12.01
N ILE A 131 -42.12 -25.00 12.46
CA ILE A 131 -42.26 -26.46 12.56
C ILE A 131 -42.90 -26.73 13.92
N SER A 132 -44.09 -27.34 13.92
CA SER A 132 -44.75 -27.81 15.16
C SER A 132 -44.26 -29.19 15.48
N ILE A 133 -43.47 -29.32 16.55
CA ILE A 133 -43.00 -30.63 17.06
C ILE A 133 -43.98 -31.08 18.12
N THR A 134 -44.63 -32.21 17.89
CA THR A 134 -45.69 -32.76 18.73
C THR A 134 -45.26 -33.99 19.54
N SER A 135 -44.10 -34.56 19.27
CA SER A 135 -43.57 -35.72 19.99
C SER A 135 -42.05 -35.66 20.19
N PRO A 136 -41.50 -36.29 21.26
CA PRO A 136 -40.08 -36.40 21.52
C PRO A 136 -39.30 -37.06 20.37
N ASN A 137 -39.89 -38.04 19.68
CA ASN A 137 -39.26 -38.73 18.56
C ASN A 137 -39.07 -37.79 17.35
N GLN A 138 -40.02 -36.89 17.08
CA GLN A 138 -39.88 -35.88 16.02
C GLN A 138 -38.78 -34.89 16.34
N LEU A 139 -38.59 -34.51 17.61
CA LEU A 139 -37.51 -33.67 18.03
C LEU A 139 -36.15 -34.32 17.75
N GLN A 140 -36.01 -35.60 18.10
CA GLN A 140 -34.79 -36.35 17.85
C GLN A 140 -34.48 -36.49 16.35
N GLU A 141 -35.48 -36.85 15.53
CA GLU A 141 -35.33 -36.97 14.09
C GLU A 141 -34.94 -35.62 13.46
N PHE A 142 -35.43 -34.48 13.99
CA PHE A 142 -35.08 -33.17 13.53
C PHE A 142 -33.61 -32.85 13.86
N ALA A 143 -33.19 -33.08 15.09
CA ALA A 143 -31.81 -32.90 15.51
C ALA A 143 -30.82 -33.76 14.69
N ASP A 144 -31.19 -35.03 14.44
CA ASP A 144 -30.36 -35.94 13.63
C ASP A 144 -30.21 -35.45 12.17
N ARG A 145 -31.29 -34.85 11.63
CA ARG A 145 -31.25 -34.25 10.25
C ARG A 145 -30.36 -33.01 10.23
N GLU A 146 -30.47 -32.15 11.21
CA GLU A 146 -29.63 -30.95 11.34
C GLU A 146 -28.17 -31.33 11.44
N GLU A 147 -27.83 -32.26 12.29
CA GLU A 147 -26.48 -32.77 12.44
C GLU A 147 -25.95 -33.39 11.16
N LYS A 148 -26.78 -34.13 10.44
CA LYS A 148 -26.40 -34.69 9.13
C LYS A 148 -26.07 -33.63 8.09
N ILE A 149 -26.86 -32.55 8.01
CA ILE A 149 -26.61 -31.43 7.09
C ILE A 149 -25.26 -30.78 7.41
N LEU A 150 -24.97 -30.50 8.69
CA LEU A 150 -23.71 -29.90 9.12
C LEU A 150 -22.50 -30.82 8.83
N LYS A 151 -22.66 -32.14 9.09
CA LYS A 151 -21.64 -33.14 8.69
C LYS A 151 -21.38 -33.18 7.18
N ASP A 152 -22.43 -33.09 6.39
CA ASP A 152 -22.29 -33.11 4.93
C ASP A 152 -21.62 -31.82 4.40
N MET A 153 -21.83 -30.65 5.03
CA MET A 153 -21.05 -29.43 4.75
C MET A 153 -19.55 -29.67 4.98
N VAL A 154 -19.18 -30.23 6.13
CA VAL A 154 -17.77 -30.52 6.45
C VAL A 154 -17.16 -31.53 5.47
N LYS A 155 -17.91 -32.58 5.08
CA LYS A 155 -17.42 -33.55 4.09
C LYS A 155 -17.12 -32.90 2.73
N LYS A 156 -17.96 -31.95 2.28
CA LYS A 156 -17.72 -31.19 1.05
C LYS A 156 -16.44 -30.35 1.16
N ILE A 157 -16.28 -29.64 2.27
CA ILE A 157 -15.06 -28.86 2.54
C ILE A 157 -13.83 -29.77 2.53
N LYS A 158 -13.89 -30.95 3.20
CA LYS A 158 -12.78 -31.90 3.25
C LYS A 158 -12.42 -32.47 1.87
N SER A 159 -13.41 -32.74 1.03
CA SER A 159 -13.15 -33.22 -0.34
C SER A 159 -12.51 -32.14 -1.22
N ALA A 160 -12.83 -30.87 -0.96
CA ALA A 160 -12.26 -29.73 -1.70
C ALA A 160 -10.87 -29.34 -1.18
N GLY A 161 -10.73 -29.07 0.13
CA GLY A 161 -9.51 -28.50 0.66
C GLY A 161 -9.22 -28.92 2.12
N ASN A 162 -8.07 -28.45 2.62
CA ASN A 162 -7.61 -28.65 3.99
C ASN A 162 -7.56 -27.37 4.84
N VAL A 163 -7.88 -26.21 4.19
CA VAL A 163 -8.00 -24.91 4.82
C VAL A 163 -9.29 -24.22 4.37
N ILE A 164 -10.00 -23.58 5.28
CA ILE A 164 -11.17 -22.76 4.95
C ILE A 164 -11.11 -21.39 5.63
N PHE A 165 -11.31 -20.35 4.86
CA PHE A 165 -11.55 -18.98 5.33
C PHE A 165 -13.00 -18.61 5.09
N CYS A 166 -13.73 -18.32 6.17
CA CYS A 166 -15.15 -17.99 6.13
C CYS A 166 -15.35 -16.50 6.45
N GLN A 167 -16.06 -15.78 5.59
CA GLN A 167 -16.35 -14.37 5.78
C GLN A 167 -17.34 -14.13 6.93
N LYS A 168 -18.28 -15.07 7.13
CA LYS A 168 -19.29 -14.99 8.19
C LYS A 168 -19.00 -15.96 9.35
N GLY A 169 -20.00 -16.28 10.12
CA GLY A 169 -19.92 -17.22 11.24
C GLY A 169 -19.77 -18.68 10.82
N ILE A 170 -19.30 -19.50 11.74
CA ILE A 170 -19.25 -20.96 11.64
C ILE A 170 -19.92 -21.52 12.90
N ASP A 171 -20.92 -22.38 12.71
CA ASP A 171 -21.64 -23.06 13.77
C ASP A 171 -20.72 -23.93 14.63
N ASP A 172 -20.99 -24.05 15.93
CA ASP A 172 -20.13 -24.78 16.86
C ASP A 172 -20.01 -26.28 16.55
N LEU A 173 -21.07 -26.92 16.03
CA LEU A 173 -20.99 -28.29 15.56
C LEU A 173 -20.14 -28.43 14.30
N VAL A 174 -20.22 -27.45 13.38
CA VAL A 174 -19.33 -27.41 12.21
C VAL A 174 -17.87 -27.24 12.64
N GLN A 175 -17.60 -26.35 13.61
CA GLN A 175 -16.26 -26.18 14.19
C GLN A 175 -15.73 -27.50 14.77
N TYR A 176 -16.56 -28.21 15.54
CA TYR A 176 -16.20 -29.53 16.09
C TYR A 176 -15.83 -30.52 14.98
N TYR A 177 -16.63 -30.63 13.92
CA TYR A 177 -16.35 -31.56 12.82
C TYR A 177 -15.14 -31.14 11.99
N LEU A 178 -14.93 -29.85 11.72
CA LEU A 178 -13.73 -29.34 11.05
C LEU A 178 -12.46 -29.69 11.85
N THR A 179 -12.51 -29.53 13.19
CA THR A 179 -11.41 -29.88 14.09
C THR A 179 -11.12 -31.39 14.03
N LYS A 180 -12.16 -32.23 14.11
CA LYS A 180 -12.03 -33.69 14.00
C LYS A 180 -11.40 -34.15 12.68
N GLU A 181 -11.73 -33.46 11.59
CA GLU A 181 -11.16 -33.72 10.26
C GLU A 181 -9.81 -33.04 10.01
N LYS A 182 -9.25 -32.35 11.04
CA LYS A 182 -7.97 -31.62 10.99
C LYS A 182 -7.91 -30.55 9.89
N ILE A 183 -9.03 -29.89 9.64
CA ILE A 183 -9.13 -28.79 8.68
C ILE A 183 -8.83 -27.50 9.43
N TYR A 184 -7.90 -26.68 8.91
CA TYR A 184 -7.63 -25.35 9.44
C TYR A 184 -8.77 -24.41 9.06
N ALA A 185 -9.30 -23.66 9.99
CA ALA A 185 -10.44 -22.78 9.73
C ALA A 185 -10.33 -21.44 10.46
N CYS A 186 -10.63 -20.34 9.76
CA CYS A 186 -10.86 -19.03 10.33
C CYS A 186 -12.25 -18.52 9.99
N ARG A 187 -12.87 -17.77 10.90
CA ARG A 187 -14.22 -17.18 10.72
C ARG A 187 -14.19 -15.65 10.81
N ARG A 188 -15.27 -15.02 10.33
CA ARG A 188 -15.45 -13.56 10.38
C ARG A 188 -14.30 -12.79 9.75
N ILE A 189 -13.84 -13.28 8.60
CA ILE A 189 -12.81 -12.62 7.80
C ILE A 189 -13.42 -11.39 7.13
N ALA A 190 -12.74 -10.26 7.20
CA ALA A 190 -13.19 -9.04 6.54
C ALA A 190 -13.27 -9.23 5.01
N LYS A 191 -14.20 -8.55 4.35
CA LYS A 191 -14.37 -8.66 2.90
C LYS A 191 -13.08 -8.30 2.15
N SER A 192 -12.38 -7.26 2.58
CA SER A 192 -11.09 -6.86 2.02
C SER A 192 -10.02 -7.93 2.13
N ASP A 193 -9.97 -8.64 3.28
CA ASP A 193 -9.03 -9.75 3.47
C ASP A 193 -9.38 -10.96 2.62
N MET A 194 -10.68 -11.24 2.41
CA MET A 194 -11.13 -12.29 1.49
C MET A 194 -10.73 -11.99 0.03
N GLU A 195 -10.88 -10.75 -0.39
CA GLU A 195 -10.45 -10.31 -1.73
C GLU A 195 -8.93 -10.41 -1.89
N SER A 196 -8.17 -10.01 -0.86
CA SER A 196 -6.71 -10.14 -0.85
C SER A 196 -6.26 -11.60 -0.86
N LEU A 197 -6.93 -12.49 -0.10
CA LEU A 197 -6.69 -13.94 -0.13
C LEU A 197 -6.96 -14.53 -1.53
N SER A 198 -8.07 -14.13 -2.16
CA SER A 198 -8.39 -14.57 -3.51
C SER A 198 -7.30 -14.20 -4.51
N ARG A 199 -6.82 -12.96 -4.46
CA ARG A 199 -5.74 -12.47 -5.33
C ARG A 199 -4.39 -13.11 -5.04
N ALA A 200 -4.09 -13.38 -3.77
CA ALA A 200 -2.83 -14.00 -3.38
C ALA A 200 -2.76 -15.48 -3.72
N THR A 201 -3.83 -16.23 -3.45
CA THR A 201 -3.86 -17.69 -3.58
C THR A 201 -4.38 -18.20 -4.93
N GLY A 202 -4.98 -17.30 -5.74
CA GLY A 202 -5.65 -17.65 -6.99
C GLY A 202 -7.04 -18.29 -6.82
N GLY A 203 -7.51 -18.45 -5.56
CA GLY A 203 -8.83 -19.04 -5.27
C GLY A 203 -9.97 -18.06 -5.53
N LYS A 204 -11.15 -18.56 -5.83
CA LYS A 204 -12.38 -17.78 -5.98
C LYS A 204 -13.20 -17.80 -4.71
N ILE A 205 -13.84 -16.66 -4.41
CA ILE A 205 -14.76 -16.56 -3.28
C ILE A 205 -16.10 -17.19 -3.69
N VAL A 206 -16.45 -18.30 -3.06
CA VAL A 206 -17.69 -19.05 -3.36
C VAL A 206 -18.76 -18.81 -2.29
N SER A 207 -20.03 -18.83 -2.72
CA SER A 207 -21.21 -18.67 -1.85
C SER A 207 -21.97 -19.97 -1.63
N SER A 208 -21.62 -21.04 -2.37
CA SER A 208 -22.25 -22.36 -2.29
C SER A 208 -21.20 -23.46 -2.22
N LEU A 209 -21.30 -24.34 -1.20
CA LEU A 209 -20.43 -25.50 -1.07
C LEU A 209 -20.73 -26.61 -2.10
N ASN A 210 -21.88 -26.53 -2.80
CA ASN A 210 -22.29 -27.53 -3.80
C ASN A 210 -21.60 -27.32 -5.14
N GLU A 211 -21.07 -26.12 -5.38
CA GLU A 211 -20.55 -25.67 -6.67
C GLU A 211 -19.02 -25.55 -6.68
N ILE A 212 -18.35 -26.00 -5.61
CA ILE A 212 -16.89 -25.90 -5.51
C ILE A 212 -16.25 -26.89 -6.49
N SER A 213 -15.45 -26.33 -7.38
CA SER A 213 -14.57 -27.07 -8.29
C SER A 213 -13.10 -26.92 -7.89
N GLU A 214 -12.21 -27.73 -8.47
CA GLU A 214 -10.76 -27.58 -8.23
C GLU A 214 -10.23 -26.21 -8.70
N ASP A 215 -10.83 -25.62 -9.73
CA ASP A 215 -10.46 -24.30 -10.25
C ASP A 215 -10.90 -23.13 -9.35
N ASP A 216 -11.67 -23.39 -8.32
CA ASP A 216 -12.12 -22.39 -7.35
C ASP A 216 -11.23 -22.37 -6.11
N LEU A 217 -10.34 -23.36 -5.96
CA LEU A 217 -9.48 -23.49 -4.80
C LEU A 217 -8.24 -22.59 -4.91
N GLY A 218 -7.93 -21.91 -3.81
CA GLY A 218 -6.66 -21.24 -3.64
C GLY A 218 -5.54 -22.22 -3.25
N TYR A 219 -4.30 -21.84 -3.52
CA TYR A 219 -3.13 -22.59 -3.14
C TYR A 219 -2.12 -21.75 -2.37
N ALA A 220 -1.57 -22.32 -1.30
CA ALA A 220 -0.38 -21.80 -0.63
C ALA A 220 0.51 -22.97 -0.14
N GLU A 221 1.82 -22.77 -0.13
CA GLU A 221 2.73 -23.80 0.40
C GLU A 221 2.49 -24.04 1.90
N ILE A 222 2.21 -22.94 2.64
CA ILE A 222 2.04 -22.99 4.08
C ILE A 222 0.91 -22.06 4.50
N VAL A 223 0.02 -22.59 5.35
CA VAL A 223 -0.88 -21.79 6.19
C VAL A 223 -0.57 -22.11 7.63
N GLU A 224 -0.19 -21.10 8.41
CA GLU A 224 0.18 -21.31 9.80
C GLU A 224 -0.31 -20.18 10.72
N GLU A 225 -0.55 -20.55 11.95
CA GLU A 225 -0.86 -19.61 13.01
C GLU A 225 0.43 -19.21 13.70
N VAL A 226 0.69 -17.90 13.75
CA VAL A 226 1.88 -17.32 14.37
C VAL A 226 1.46 -16.37 15.47
N LYS A 227 2.06 -16.56 16.65
CA LYS A 227 1.79 -15.71 17.82
C LYS A 227 2.85 -14.61 17.91
N HIS A 228 2.39 -13.36 17.97
CA HIS A 228 3.20 -12.17 18.13
C HIS A 228 2.82 -11.43 19.42
N GLY A 229 3.54 -11.67 20.50
CA GLY A 229 3.18 -11.14 21.82
C GLY A 229 1.83 -11.69 22.27
N ASP A 230 0.84 -10.82 22.41
CA ASP A 230 -0.53 -11.20 22.80
C ASP A 230 -1.44 -11.43 21.58
N ASP A 231 -1.02 -11.00 20.39
CA ASP A 231 -1.80 -11.16 19.16
C ASP A 231 -1.44 -12.46 18.43
N THR A 232 -2.45 -13.08 17.86
CA THR A 232 -2.31 -14.30 17.06
C THR A 232 -2.83 -14.04 15.64
N MET A 233 -1.99 -14.31 14.65
CA MET A 233 -2.28 -14.03 13.24
C MET A 233 -2.15 -15.30 12.40
N THR A 234 -2.93 -15.39 11.34
CA THR A 234 -2.83 -16.45 10.33
C THR A 234 -2.00 -15.99 9.16
N TYR A 235 -0.92 -16.70 8.87
CA TYR A 235 -0.03 -16.49 7.75
C TYR A 235 -0.38 -17.44 6.60
N VAL A 236 -0.56 -16.90 5.42
CA VAL A 236 -0.76 -17.65 4.17
C VAL A 236 0.43 -17.34 3.27
N GLN A 237 1.36 -18.27 3.11
CA GLN A 237 2.67 -18.02 2.50
C GLN A 237 2.98 -19.02 1.36
N GLY A 238 3.90 -18.62 0.46
CA GLY A 238 4.33 -19.49 -0.65
C GLY A 238 3.26 -19.64 -1.72
N CYS A 239 2.51 -18.57 -2.00
CA CYS A 239 1.60 -18.53 -3.14
C CYS A 239 2.42 -18.49 -4.45
N LYS A 240 1.99 -19.19 -5.49
CA LYS A 240 2.77 -19.37 -6.74
C LYS A 240 2.98 -18.09 -7.52
N ASP A 241 1.92 -17.28 -7.67
CA ASP A 241 1.94 -15.98 -8.36
C ASP A 241 1.02 -15.01 -7.61
N PRO A 242 1.41 -14.55 -6.42
CA PRO A 242 0.53 -13.74 -5.60
C PRO A 242 0.34 -12.36 -6.24
N LYS A 243 -0.91 -12.01 -6.55
CA LYS A 243 -1.30 -10.65 -6.97
C LYS A 243 -1.71 -9.77 -5.79
N ALA A 244 -1.60 -10.28 -4.57
CA ALA A 244 -1.67 -9.53 -3.33
C ALA A 244 -0.61 -10.07 -2.37
N ILE A 245 0.03 -9.16 -1.63
CA ILE A 245 1.19 -9.44 -0.78
C ILE A 245 1.09 -8.67 0.53
N THR A 246 1.92 -9.03 1.49
CA THR A 246 1.98 -8.33 2.77
C THR A 246 3.39 -7.84 3.05
N ILE A 247 3.54 -6.58 3.47
CA ILE A 247 4.75 -6.06 4.09
C ILE A 247 4.55 -6.13 5.59
N LEU A 248 5.37 -6.93 6.28
CA LEU A 248 5.36 -7.06 7.73
C LEU A 248 6.40 -6.12 8.32
N ILE A 249 5.93 -5.07 8.98
CA ILE A 249 6.77 -4.08 9.65
C ILE A 249 7.03 -4.52 11.08
N HIS A 250 8.30 -4.55 11.45
CA HIS A 250 8.76 -4.77 12.82
C HIS A 250 9.23 -3.47 13.45
N GLY A 251 8.86 -3.23 14.72
CA GLY A 251 9.29 -2.04 15.44
C GLY A 251 9.12 -2.15 16.94
N SER A 252 9.90 -1.36 17.70
CA SER A 252 9.91 -1.38 19.15
C SER A 252 8.72 -0.65 19.78
N SER A 253 8.08 0.25 19.07
CA SER A 253 6.92 1.03 19.52
C SER A 253 5.97 1.31 18.37
N ASP A 254 4.71 1.61 18.71
CA ASP A 254 3.68 1.95 17.73
C ASP A 254 4.07 3.19 16.93
N HIS A 255 4.66 4.21 17.57
CA HIS A 255 5.12 5.43 16.89
C HIS A 255 6.18 5.13 15.82
N VAL A 256 7.17 4.28 16.14
CA VAL A 256 8.20 3.88 15.18
C VAL A 256 7.58 3.12 14.01
N MET A 257 6.65 2.19 14.29
CA MET A 257 5.96 1.44 13.24
C MET A 257 5.08 2.32 12.35
N ASP A 258 4.42 3.34 12.94
CA ASP A 258 3.61 4.31 12.19
C ASP A 258 4.46 5.16 11.23
N GLU A 259 5.64 5.60 11.69
CA GLU A 259 6.59 6.33 10.84
C GLU A 259 7.12 5.45 9.69
N MET A 260 7.45 4.17 9.99
CA MET A 260 7.89 3.22 8.96
C MET A 260 6.77 2.93 7.95
N GLU A 261 5.54 2.74 8.42
CA GLU A 261 4.37 2.56 7.55
C GLU A 261 4.18 3.76 6.62
N ARG A 262 4.29 4.99 7.16
CA ARG A 262 4.19 6.22 6.37
C ARG A 262 5.27 6.28 5.30
N ALA A 263 6.53 6.03 5.70
CA ALA A 263 7.66 6.04 4.77
C ALA A 263 7.48 5.00 3.63
N ILE A 264 7.04 3.78 3.96
CA ILE A 264 6.78 2.73 2.97
C ILE A 264 5.61 3.12 2.06
N LYS A 265 4.51 3.66 2.59
CA LYS A 265 3.37 4.10 1.78
C LYS A 265 3.74 5.21 0.81
N ASP A 266 4.56 6.17 1.24
CA ASP A 266 5.03 7.24 0.38
C ASP A 266 5.92 6.69 -0.73
N GLY A 267 6.89 5.82 -0.40
CA GLY A 267 7.72 5.17 -1.42
C GLY A 267 6.93 4.33 -2.42
N LEU A 268 5.92 3.57 -1.96
CA LEU A 268 5.01 2.81 -2.83
C LEU A 268 4.21 3.74 -3.75
N GLY A 269 3.70 4.86 -3.20
CA GLY A 269 2.94 5.86 -3.95
C GLY A 269 3.77 6.51 -5.05
N ASP A 270 5.00 6.88 -4.74
CA ASP A 270 5.92 7.53 -5.66
C ASP A 270 6.30 6.61 -6.83
N VAL A 271 6.66 5.36 -6.52
CA VAL A 271 6.98 4.38 -7.57
C VAL A 271 5.76 4.08 -8.45
N ALA A 272 4.58 3.89 -7.84
CA ALA A 272 3.35 3.67 -8.59
C ALA A 272 3.00 4.86 -9.51
N ALA A 273 3.23 6.09 -9.05
CA ALA A 273 3.03 7.30 -9.85
C ALA A 273 3.96 7.34 -11.07
N VAL A 274 5.25 7.01 -10.89
CA VAL A 274 6.22 6.99 -11.99
C VAL A 274 5.91 5.89 -13.01
N ILE A 275 5.57 4.69 -12.57
CA ILE A 275 5.18 3.60 -13.48
C ILE A 275 3.95 3.97 -14.31
N LYS A 276 2.98 4.66 -13.69
CA LYS A 276 1.75 5.07 -14.36
C LYS A 276 1.97 6.21 -15.36
N ASP A 277 2.69 7.25 -14.96
CA ASP A 277 2.77 8.52 -15.71
C ASP A 277 4.03 8.59 -16.59
N GLY A 278 5.05 7.81 -16.27
CA GLY A 278 6.29 7.73 -17.04
C GLY A 278 7.15 9.00 -17.00
N LYS A 279 6.99 9.88 -15.98
CA LYS A 279 7.69 11.17 -15.91
C LYS A 279 8.31 11.41 -14.54
N ILE A 280 9.55 11.86 -14.55
CA ILE A 280 10.35 12.20 -13.36
C ILE A 280 10.91 13.62 -13.46
N VAL A 281 11.29 14.17 -12.32
CA VAL A 281 11.94 15.49 -12.19
C VAL A 281 13.08 15.42 -11.18
N PRO A 282 14.08 16.33 -11.26
CA PRO A 282 15.06 16.48 -10.20
C PRO A 282 14.38 16.96 -8.91
N GLY A 283 14.76 16.33 -7.79
CA GLY A 283 14.27 16.67 -6.46
C GLY A 283 15.11 17.74 -5.77
N ALA A 284 15.07 17.75 -4.42
CA ALA A 284 15.89 18.61 -3.59
C ALA A 284 15.70 20.12 -3.84
N GLY A 285 14.51 20.55 -4.23
CA GLY A 285 14.19 21.95 -4.52
C GLY A 285 14.63 22.44 -5.91
N ALA A 286 15.28 21.62 -6.72
CA ALA A 286 15.76 22.01 -8.04
C ALA A 286 14.63 22.46 -8.96
N ILE A 287 13.56 21.65 -9.05
CA ILE A 287 12.43 21.95 -9.93
C ILE A 287 11.66 23.20 -9.48
N GLU A 288 11.56 23.45 -8.18
CA GLU A 288 10.89 24.62 -7.62
C GLU A 288 11.61 25.91 -7.98
N ILE A 289 12.94 25.93 -7.90
CA ILE A 289 13.76 27.08 -8.33
C ILE A 289 13.62 27.33 -9.83
N GLU A 290 13.68 26.30 -10.65
CA GLU A 290 13.56 26.46 -12.10
C GLU A 290 12.15 26.95 -12.51
N LEU A 291 11.10 26.43 -11.87
CA LEU A 291 9.73 26.92 -12.06
C LEU A 291 9.59 28.39 -11.63
N ALA A 292 10.14 28.77 -10.49
CA ALA A 292 10.12 30.15 -9.99
C ALA A 292 10.84 31.10 -10.95
N LYS A 293 12.02 30.71 -11.47
CA LYS A 293 12.76 31.46 -12.49
C LYS A 293 11.90 31.69 -13.75
N ARG A 294 11.29 30.64 -14.29
CA ARG A 294 10.43 30.72 -15.49
C ARG A 294 9.18 31.55 -15.26
N LEU A 295 8.54 31.43 -14.09
CA LEU A 295 7.39 32.23 -13.72
C LEU A 295 7.74 33.71 -13.61
N ARG A 296 8.90 34.09 -13.05
CA ARG A 296 9.36 35.48 -13.02
C ARG A 296 9.58 36.04 -14.42
N ARG A 297 10.20 35.26 -15.31
CA ARG A 297 10.34 35.66 -16.72
C ARG A 297 8.97 35.86 -17.39
N PHE A 298 8.04 34.93 -17.13
CA PHE A 298 6.67 35.01 -17.64
C PHE A 298 5.90 36.21 -17.05
N SER A 299 6.09 36.54 -15.77
CA SER A 299 5.41 37.67 -15.14
C SER A 299 5.70 39.00 -15.83
N ASN A 300 6.85 39.16 -16.48
CA ASN A 300 7.21 40.38 -17.22
C ASN A 300 6.36 40.56 -18.49
N THR A 301 5.62 39.53 -18.91
CA THR A 301 4.65 39.64 -20.03
C THR A 301 3.27 40.08 -19.56
N LEU A 302 3.06 40.15 -18.26
CA LEU A 302 1.81 40.58 -17.62
C LEU A 302 1.95 42.01 -17.09
N SER A 303 0.84 42.59 -16.66
CA SER A 303 0.83 43.93 -16.09
C SER A 303 -0.06 44.01 -14.83
N GLY A 304 0.22 44.99 -13.99
CA GLY A 304 -0.58 45.32 -12.84
C GLY A 304 -0.62 44.24 -11.77
N ARG A 305 -1.78 43.98 -11.16
CA ARG A 305 -1.94 43.07 -10.02
C ARG A 305 -1.75 41.60 -10.38
N GLU A 306 -2.02 41.21 -11.63
CA GLU A 306 -1.79 39.82 -12.09
C GLU A 306 -0.30 39.52 -12.12
N GLN A 307 0.53 40.46 -12.57
CA GLN A 307 1.99 40.34 -12.56
C GLN A 307 2.52 40.10 -11.13
N LEU A 308 2.07 40.94 -10.17
CA LEU A 308 2.48 40.80 -8.78
C LEU A 308 2.07 39.44 -8.20
N ALA A 309 0.85 38.97 -8.47
CA ALA A 309 0.40 37.69 -7.99
C ALA A 309 1.23 36.52 -8.54
N VAL A 310 1.64 36.54 -9.81
CA VAL A 310 2.52 35.55 -10.40
C VAL A 310 3.92 35.58 -9.78
N GLN A 311 4.42 36.79 -9.44
CA GLN A 311 5.71 36.93 -8.72
C GLN A 311 5.64 36.34 -7.32
N GLU A 312 4.55 36.59 -6.56
CA GLU A 312 4.35 36.00 -5.24
C GLU A 312 4.20 34.50 -5.28
N PHE A 313 3.57 33.95 -6.33
CA PHE A 313 3.53 32.50 -6.54
C PHE A 313 4.94 31.91 -6.76
N ALA A 314 5.77 32.59 -7.52
CA ALA A 314 7.17 32.21 -7.70
C ALA A 314 7.96 32.28 -6.36
N ASN A 315 7.71 33.30 -5.53
CA ASN A 315 8.30 33.38 -4.19
C ASN A 315 7.87 32.21 -3.31
N ALA A 316 6.60 31.80 -3.38
CA ALA A 316 6.10 30.64 -2.64
C ALA A 316 6.77 29.33 -3.05
N LEU A 317 7.07 29.12 -4.33
CA LEU A 317 7.86 27.96 -4.81
C LEU A 317 9.28 27.96 -4.23
N GLU A 318 9.94 29.12 -4.14
CA GLU A 318 11.27 29.24 -3.56
C GLU A 318 11.31 28.99 -2.05
N PHE A 319 10.17 29.09 -1.37
CA PHE A 319 10.06 28.78 0.04
C PHE A 319 10.35 27.30 0.37
N ILE A 320 10.11 26.40 -0.60
CA ILE A 320 10.37 24.96 -0.44
C ILE A 320 11.87 24.68 -0.25
N PRO A 321 12.78 25.03 -1.19
CA PRO A 321 14.22 24.85 -0.99
C PRO A 321 14.78 25.66 0.19
N LEU A 322 14.22 26.83 0.49
CA LEU A 322 14.59 27.63 1.65
C LEU A 322 14.34 26.86 2.95
N THR A 323 13.16 26.27 3.10
CA THR A 323 12.82 25.42 4.26
C THR A 323 13.68 24.15 4.32
N LEU A 324 14.03 23.55 3.19
CA LEU A 324 14.96 22.42 3.14
C LEU A 324 16.34 22.82 3.69
N ALA A 325 16.86 24.00 3.32
CA ALA A 325 18.11 24.52 3.82
C ALA A 325 18.06 24.77 5.35
N GLU A 326 17.00 25.40 5.85
CA GLU A 326 16.78 25.63 7.29
C GLU A 326 16.77 24.31 8.08
N ASN A 327 16.02 23.31 7.61
CA ASN A 327 15.92 22.00 8.25
C ASN A 327 17.24 21.23 8.24
N ALA A 328 18.10 21.48 7.24
CA ALA A 328 19.45 20.94 7.15
C ALA A 328 20.49 21.73 8.00
N GLY A 329 20.07 22.83 8.64
CA GLY A 329 20.97 23.69 9.43
C GLY A 329 21.91 24.55 8.58
N LEU A 330 21.56 24.77 7.32
CA LEU A 330 22.30 25.65 6.40
C LEU A 330 21.74 27.07 6.45
N ASP A 331 22.54 28.05 6.01
CA ASP A 331 22.03 29.42 5.86
C ASP A 331 21.08 29.48 4.64
N PRO A 332 19.77 29.75 4.87
CA PRO A 332 18.79 29.68 3.78
C PRO A 332 19.01 30.76 2.71
N ILE A 333 19.54 31.93 3.09
CA ILE A 333 19.75 33.07 2.19
C ILE A 333 20.92 32.76 1.25
N ASP A 334 22.02 32.26 1.80
CA ASP A 334 23.20 31.91 1.02
C ASP A 334 22.88 30.78 0.04
N ILE A 335 22.21 29.73 0.51
CA ILE A 335 21.77 28.59 -0.31
C ILE A 335 20.83 29.05 -1.43
N LEU A 336 19.82 29.85 -1.11
CA LEU A 336 18.86 30.32 -2.14
C LEU A 336 19.56 31.20 -3.19
N THR A 337 20.51 32.04 -2.77
CA THR A 337 21.26 32.90 -3.64
C THR A 337 22.14 32.09 -4.59
N GLU A 338 22.84 31.07 -4.08
CA GLU A 338 23.66 30.19 -4.89
C GLU A 338 22.81 29.36 -5.87
N LEU A 339 21.69 28.79 -5.42
CA LEU A 339 20.76 28.06 -6.29
C LEU A 339 20.28 28.93 -7.44
N LYS A 340 19.83 30.14 -7.16
CA LYS A 340 19.39 31.09 -8.21
C LYS A 340 20.49 31.39 -9.21
N SER A 341 21.70 31.66 -8.71
CA SER A 341 22.85 31.95 -9.56
C SER A 341 23.18 30.79 -10.51
N ARG A 342 23.17 29.55 -9.98
CA ARG A 342 23.44 28.35 -10.80
C ARG A 342 22.33 28.08 -11.81
N HIS A 343 21.06 28.22 -11.42
CA HIS A 343 19.94 28.11 -12.34
C HIS A 343 19.96 29.20 -13.42
N ASP A 344 20.40 30.41 -13.10
CA ASP A 344 20.56 31.47 -14.10
C ASP A 344 21.64 31.15 -15.14
N ASN A 345 22.61 30.32 -14.79
CA ASN A 345 23.63 29.76 -15.68
C ASN A 345 23.17 28.47 -16.39
N ASP A 346 21.86 28.21 -16.40
CA ASP A 346 21.21 27.06 -17.06
C ASP A 346 21.56 25.68 -16.46
N GLU A 347 22.03 25.64 -15.20
CA GLU A 347 22.20 24.39 -14.42
C GLU A 347 20.84 23.98 -13.81
N ILE A 348 19.92 23.50 -14.64
CA ILE A 348 18.49 23.33 -14.30
C ILE A 348 18.20 22.20 -13.30
N ASN A 349 19.13 21.28 -13.07
CA ASN A 349 18.94 20.11 -12.21
C ASN A 349 19.54 20.30 -10.80
N VAL A 350 20.08 21.43 -10.51
CA VAL A 350 20.83 21.67 -9.27
C VAL A 350 19.90 21.90 -8.11
N GLY A 351 20.10 21.14 -7.04
CA GLY A 351 19.32 21.19 -5.80
C GLY A 351 20.19 21.06 -4.56
N ILE A 352 19.57 20.96 -3.40
CA ILE A 352 20.25 20.88 -2.09
C ILE A 352 20.45 19.43 -1.70
N ASN A 353 21.67 18.94 -1.69
CA ASN A 353 21.98 17.64 -1.10
C ASN A 353 22.18 17.79 0.42
N ILE A 354 21.16 17.45 1.20
CA ILE A 354 21.15 17.57 2.65
C ILE A 354 22.09 16.59 3.36
N PHE A 355 22.61 15.55 2.69
CA PHE A 355 23.50 14.57 3.29
C PHE A 355 24.94 15.07 3.37
N ASN A 356 25.37 15.86 2.41
CA ASN A 356 26.71 16.42 2.36
C ASN A 356 26.73 17.95 2.49
N ASN A 357 25.56 18.57 2.66
CA ASN A 357 25.37 20.02 2.79
C ASN A 357 25.93 20.80 1.59
N LYS A 358 25.69 20.29 0.37
CA LYS A 358 26.18 20.92 -0.86
C LYS A 358 25.05 21.11 -1.87
N ILE A 359 25.27 22.07 -2.74
CA ILE A 359 24.45 22.30 -3.91
C ILE A 359 25.06 21.52 -5.07
N GLU A 360 24.33 20.51 -5.58
CA GLU A 360 24.80 19.55 -6.57
C GLU A 360 23.71 19.23 -7.60
N ASP A 361 24.08 18.60 -8.72
CA ASP A 361 23.10 18.08 -9.68
C ASP A 361 22.29 16.92 -9.03
N SER A 362 21.00 17.14 -8.84
CA SER A 362 20.11 16.20 -8.17
C SER A 362 19.94 14.90 -8.96
N LEU A 363 19.97 14.95 -10.30
CA LEU A 363 19.85 13.73 -11.13
C LEU A 363 21.11 12.88 -11.02
N GLU A 364 22.30 13.49 -11.05
CA GLU A 364 23.58 12.77 -10.87
C GLU A 364 23.67 12.14 -9.47
N GLN A 365 23.15 12.83 -8.46
CA GLN A 365 23.11 12.32 -7.08
C GLN A 365 21.98 11.32 -6.83
N GLY A 366 21.11 11.08 -7.82
CA GLY A 366 19.97 10.18 -7.69
C GLY A 366 18.85 10.72 -6.80
N ILE A 367 18.78 12.04 -6.60
CA ILE A 367 17.68 12.70 -5.88
C ILE A 367 16.58 13.03 -6.89
N ILE A 368 15.67 12.09 -7.06
CA ILE A 368 14.67 12.10 -8.14
C ILE A 368 13.27 11.95 -7.54
N GLU A 369 12.33 12.68 -8.10
CA GLU A 369 10.93 12.67 -7.67
C GLU A 369 9.98 12.44 -8.86
N PRO A 370 8.77 11.87 -8.63
CA PRO A 370 7.73 11.81 -9.64
C PRO A 370 7.24 13.20 -10.02
N SER A 371 7.12 13.50 -11.30
CA SER A 371 6.56 14.78 -11.78
C SER A 371 5.13 15.01 -11.28
N ARG A 372 4.37 13.91 -11.10
CA ARG A 372 2.99 13.94 -10.60
C ARG A 372 2.86 14.56 -9.21
N ILE A 373 3.80 14.32 -8.30
CA ILE A 373 3.75 14.89 -6.94
C ILE A 373 3.83 16.40 -7.00
N LYS A 374 4.72 16.94 -7.84
CA LYS A 374 4.83 18.39 -8.01
C LYS A 374 3.59 18.98 -8.66
N SER A 375 3.04 18.34 -9.69
CA SER A 375 1.82 18.80 -10.34
C SER A 375 0.62 18.77 -9.37
N GLN A 376 0.50 17.72 -8.55
CA GLN A 376 -0.56 17.61 -7.54
C GLN A 376 -0.40 18.68 -6.45
N ALA A 377 0.81 18.92 -5.96
CA ALA A 377 1.07 19.95 -4.95
C ALA A 377 0.68 21.35 -5.46
N ILE A 378 1.08 21.70 -6.69
CA ILE A 378 0.73 22.98 -7.34
C ILE A 378 -0.79 23.10 -7.51
N SER A 379 -1.46 22.06 -8.00
CA SER A 379 -2.91 22.08 -8.22
C SER A 379 -3.67 22.22 -6.91
N SER A 380 -3.37 21.38 -5.91
CA SER A 380 -4.06 21.40 -4.61
C SER A 380 -3.85 22.71 -3.86
N ALA A 381 -2.64 23.29 -3.89
CA ALA A 381 -2.38 24.58 -3.26
C ALA A 381 -3.12 25.75 -3.93
N THR A 382 -3.54 25.58 -5.19
CA THR A 382 -4.24 26.65 -5.93
C THR A 382 -5.76 26.53 -5.82
N GLU A 383 -6.29 25.35 -5.49
CA GLU A 383 -7.73 25.13 -5.27
C GLU A 383 -8.24 25.74 -3.96
N VAL A 384 -7.36 26.02 -3.00
CA VAL A 384 -7.66 26.65 -1.70
C VAL A 384 -7.62 28.16 -1.82
#